data_b7a27e454db060624de2fd63179b81ed
#
_entry.id   b7a27e454db060624de2fd63179b81ed
#
_cell.length_a   1.000
_cell.length_b   1.000
_cell.length_c   1.000
_cell.angle_alpha   90.00
_cell.angle_beta   90.00
_cell.angle_gamma   90.00
#
_symmetry.space_group_name_H-M   'P 1'
#
loop_
_entity.id
_entity.type
_entity.pdbx_description
1 polymer ?
#
loop_
_entity_poly.entity_id
_entity_poly.type
_entity_poly.pdbx_seq_one_letter_code
_entity_poly.pdbx_strand_id
1 'polypeptide(L)'
;KTSIKQLLGQRRVSVNGSIQTRHDTPLHKGDKVVMVSGRGNIELTHPKLSIVYEDDSLIVVEKKQGLLTVPTYPGSAETTAFSILKNYVHRRSQHAGVYVVHRLDRETSGLLVFAKSPELQQYMRTYWRQLVTKRTYVAVAEGLFDKTQDKITTWLTEDKRNAVVYSSPVDDGGQIAVTNYKVLKCTGE
;
A
#
# COMPACT_ATOMS: atom_id res chain seq x y z
N LYS A 1 24.30 5.60 20.76
CA LYS A 1 24.14 7.10 20.66
C LYS A 1 24.02 7.46 19.19
N THR A 2 22.92 8.06 18.77
CA THR A 2 22.74 8.55 17.40
C THR A 2 23.69 9.71 17.15
N SER A 3 24.50 9.65 16.09
CA SER A 3 25.43 10.74 15.77
C SER A 3 24.69 11.96 15.20
N ILE A 4 25.28 13.16 15.38
CA ILE A 4 24.73 14.41 14.81
C ILE A 4 24.56 14.29 13.28
N LYS A 5 25.52 13.67 12.59
CA LYS A 5 25.42 13.40 11.13
C LYS A 5 24.18 12.56 10.77
N GLN A 6 23.83 11.56 11.60
CA GLN A 6 22.61 10.79 11.42
C GLN A 6 21.35 11.64 11.62
N LEU A 7 21.33 12.51 12.65
CA LEU A 7 20.19 13.40 12.91
C LEU A 7 19.98 14.38 11.76
N LEU A 8 21.03 14.97 11.22
CA LEU A 8 21.01 15.85 10.06
C LEU A 8 20.53 15.11 8.80
N GLY A 9 21.09 13.92 8.53
CA GLY A 9 20.65 13.07 7.40
C GLY A 9 19.20 12.63 7.50
N GLN A 10 18.68 12.48 8.73
CA GLN A 10 17.28 12.18 9.01
C GLN A 10 16.37 13.43 9.02
N ARG A 11 16.90 14.62 8.69
CA ARG A 11 16.17 15.90 8.68
C ARG A 11 15.53 16.25 10.03
N ARG A 12 16.17 15.86 11.14
CA ARG A 12 15.69 16.04 12.52
C ARG A 12 16.24 17.29 13.20
N VAL A 13 17.05 18.07 12.51
CA VAL A 13 17.63 19.31 13.01
C VAL A 13 17.12 20.47 12.18
N SER A 14 16.63 21.51 12.83
CA SER A 14 16.32 22.78 12.18
C SER A 14 17.05 23.92 12.86
N VAL A 15 17.40 24.91 12.09
CA VAL A 15 17.96 26.20 12.55
C VAL A 15 17.00 27.30 12.13
N ASN A 16 16.50 28.07 13.08
CA ASN A 16 15.51 29.12 12.85
C ASN A 16 14.29 28.67 12.05
N GLY A 17 13.83 27.42 12.32
CA GLY A 17 12.70 26.79 11.62
C GLY A 17 13.04 26.14 10.28
N SER A 18 14.23 26.36 9.72
CA SER A 18 14.69 25.76 8.46
C SER A 18 15.41 24.44 8.72
N ILE A 19 14.99 23.34 8.06
CA ILE A 19 15.61 22.02 8.20
C ILE A 19 17.05 22.07 7.67
N GLN A 20 17.99 21.58 8.49
CA GLN A 20 19.41 21.44 8.13
C GLN A 20 19.77 19.98 7.89
N THR A 21 20.48 19.76 6.80
CA THR A 21 21.02 18.44 6.42
C THR A 21 22.53 18.41 6.38
N ARG A 22 23.16 19.57 6.40
CA ARG A 22 24.62 19.74 6.35
C ARG A 22 25.16 19.96 7.76
N HIS A 23 26.28 19.32 8.06
CA HIS A 23 26.95 19.41 9.37
C HIS A 23 27.88 20.61 9.49
N ASP A 24 28.17 21.26 8.37
CA ASP A 24 29.08 22.41 8.25
C ASP A 24 28.31 23.76 8.09
N THR A 25 27.01 23.78 8.36
CA THR A 25 26.20 24.99 8.35
C THR A 25 26.68 25.92 9.48
N PRO A 26 27.15 27.16 9.19
CA PRO A 26 27.56 28.08 10.21
C PRO A 26 26.39 28.49 11.10
N LEU A 27 26.65 28.57 12.40
CA LEU A 27 25.68 29.02 13.40
C LEU A 27 26.13 30.37 13.96
N HIS A 28 25.20 31.27 14.18
CA HIS A 28 25.44 32.58 14.74
C HIS A 28 24.84 32.69 16.15
N LYS A 29 25.36 33.63 16.94
CA LYS A 29 24.81 33.89 18.26
C LYS A 29 23.34 34.34 18.15
N GLY A 30 22.45 33.60 18.81
CA GLY A 30 21.00 33.84 18.76
C GLY A 30 20.23 32.86 17.85
N ASP A 31 20.89 32.02 17.07
CA ASP A 31 20.24 31.02 16.28
C ASP A 31 19.53 29.98 17.17
N LYS A 32 18.27 29.70 16.84
CA LYS A 32 17.46 28.68 17.52
C LYS A 32 17.65 27.33 16.84
N VAL A 33 18.47 26.47 17.45
CA VAL A 33 18.64 25.09 16.98
C VAL A 33 17.60 24.23 17.67
N VAL A 34 16.75 23.58 16.89
CA VAL A 34 15.72 22.64 17.39
C VAL A 34 16.03 21.25 16.86
N MET A 35 16.14 20.31 17.80
CA MET A 35 16.22 18.90 17.49
C MET A 35 14.85 18.27 17.74
N VAL A 36 14.22 17.81 16.68
CA VAL A 36 12.90 17.14 16.78
C VAL A 36 13.11 15.77 17.39
N SER A 37 12.56 15.57 18.60
CA SER A 37 12.48 14.26 19.26
C SER A 37 11.44 13.44 18.54
N GLY A 38 11.83 12.77 17.49
CA GLY A 38 10.96 12.02 16.59
C GLY A 38 11.56 12.08 15.19
N ARG A 39 11.33 11.08 14.40
CA ARG A 39 11.78 11.05 12.99
C ARG A 39 11.18 12.27 12.30
N GLY A 40 12.01 13.14 11.72
CA GLY A 40 11.53 14.32 10.97
C GLY A 40 10.42 13.88 10.03
N ASN A 41 9.41 14.75 9.87
CA ASN A 41 8.21 14.44 9.10
C ASN A 41 8.61 14.18 7.63
N ILE A 42 9.02 12.92 7.35
CA ILE A 42 9.27 12.48 5.98
C ILE A 42 7.90 12.14 5.43
N GLU A 43 7.36 13.01 4.63
CA GLU A 43 6.10 12.76 3.94
C GLU A 43 6.33 11.86 2.73
N LEU A 44 5.38 10.98 2.49
CA LEU A 44 5.29 10.25 1.25
C LEU A 44 4.70 11.18 0.18
N THR A 45 5.53 11.61 -0.76
CA THR A 45 5.07 12.47 -1.86
C THR A 45 5.08 11.65 -3.15
N HIS A 46 3.93 11.17 -3.57
CA HIS A 46 3.76 10.46 -4.82
C HIS A 46 2.36 10.69 -5.39
N PRO A 47 2.18 10.99 -6.71
CA PRO A 47 0.87 11.38 -7.27
C PRO A 47 -0.17 10.26 -7.23
N LYS A 48 0.26 9.00 -7.16
CA LYS A 48 -0.62 7.82 -7.19
C LYS A 48 -0.64 7.01 -5.89
N LEU A 49 0.00 7.50 -4.81
CA LEU A 49 0.04 6.80 -3.53
C LEU A 49 0.09 7.80 -2.37
N SER A 50 -0.86 7.71 -1.46
CA SER A 50 -0.92 8.52 -0.24
C SER A 50 -1.10 7.65 1.00
N ILE A 51 -0.50 8.06 2.13
CA ILE A 51 -0.69 7.38 3.41
C ILE A 51 -2.00 7.84 4.01
N VAL A 52 -2.85 6.88 4.35
CA VAL A 52 -4.13 7.09 5.05
C VAL A 52 -3.97 6.87 6.55
N TYR A 53 -3.17 5.88 6.94
CA TYR A 53 -2.87 5.56 8.32
C TYR A 53 -1.49 4.93 8.45
N GLU A 54 -0.77 5.23 9.50
CA GLU A 54 0.52 4.62 9.83
C GLU A 54 0.73 4.58 11.34
N ASP A 55 1.08 3.39 11.85
CA ASP A 55 1.56 3.18 13.21
C ASP A 55 2.88 2.39 13.24
N ASP A 56 3.25 1.83 14.39
CA ASP A 56 4.47 1.04 14.52
C ASP A 56 4.38 -0.33 13.85
N SER A 57 3.18 -0.82 13.55
CA SER A 57 2.91 -2.18 13.07
C SER A 57 2.55 -2.24 11.61
N LEU A 58 1.80 -1.26 11.09
CA LEU A 58 1.29 -1.28 9.72
C LEU A 58 1.24 0.11 9.06
N ILE A 59 1.12 0.10 7.75
CA ILE A 59 0.87 1.28 6.90
C ILE A 59 -0.35 0.98 6.04
N VAL A 60 -1.35 1.86 6.07
CA VAL A 60 -2.49 1.84 5.15
C VAL A 60 -2.32 2.98 4.16
N VAL A 61 -2.42 2.66 2.89
CA VAL A 61 -2.29 3.64 1.81
C VAL A 61 -3.50 3.62 0.88
N GLU A 62 -3.80 4.75 0.29
CA GLU A 62 -4.69 4.84 -0.86
C GLU A 62 -3.83 4.73 -2.14
N LYS A 63 -4.09 3.71 -2.94
CA LYS A 63 -3.49 3.52 -4.25
C LYS A 63 -4.42 4.06 -5.33
N LYS A 64 -3.91 4.90 -6.20
CA LYS A 64 -4.63 5.34 -7.41
C LYS A 64 -4.49 4.30 -8.54
N GLN A 65 -5.41 4.37 -9.50
CA GLN A 65 -5.39 3.60 -10.73
C GLN A 65 -4.08 3.79 -11.53
N GLY A 66 -3.64 2.77 -12.25
CA GLY A 66 -2.44 2.76 -13.07
C GLY A 66 -1.13 2.59 -12.28
N LEU A 67 -1.18 2.29 -10.97
CA LEU A 67 -0.03 1.92 -10.15
C LEU A 67 -0.11 0.44 -9.77
N LEU A 68 0.96 -0.31 -9.99
CA LEU A 68 1.07 -1.68 -9.53
C LEU A 68 1.23 -1.75 -8.01
N THR A 69 0.69 -2.79 -7.38
CA THR A 69 0.97 -3.09 -5.96
C THR A 69 2.38 -3.63 -5.77
N VAL A 70 2.77 -4.59 -6.60
CA VAL A 70 4.08 -5.29 -6.61
C VAL A 70 4.56 -5.42 -8.06
N PRO A 71 5.86 -5.68 -8.30
CA PRO A 71 6.38 -5.93 -9.65
C PRO A 71 5.67 -7.12 -10.31
N THR A 72 5.58 -7.09 -11.64
CA THR A 72 4.97 -8.16 -12.43
C THR A 72 5.83 -9.43 -12.45
N TYR A 73 7.15 -9.27 -12.38
CA TYR A 73 8.12 -10.37 -12.26
C TYR A 73 9.32 -9.95 -11.42
N PRO A 74 10.08 -10.91 -10.87
CA PRO A 74 11.29 -10.63 -10.09
C PRO A 74 12.31 -9.87 -10.94
N GLY A 75 12.84 -8.76 -10.41
CA GLY A 75 13.83 -7.94 -11.13
C GLY A 75 13.24 -6.87 -12.05
N SER A 76 11.91 -6.77 -12.18
CA SER A 76 11.27 -5.67 -12.90
C SER A 76 11.64 -4.31 -12.30
N ALA A 77 11.99 -3.35 -13.16
CA ALA A 77 12.26 -1.96 -12.78
C ALA A 77 10.99 -1.12 -12.60
N GLU A 78 9.81 -1.73 -12.62
CA GLU A 78 8.54 -1.03 -12.50
C GLU A 78 8.39 -0.35 -11.13
N THR A 79 7.92 0.90 -11.16
CA THR A 79 7.54 1.60 -9.93
C THR A 79 6.22 1.01 -9.41
N THR A 80 6.22 0.58 -8.15
CA THR A 80 5.09 -0.06 -7.49
C THR A 80 4.80 0.58 -6.13
N ALA A 81 3.60 0.39 -5.60
CA ALA A 81 3.28 0.84 -4.25
C ALA A 81 4.28 0.29 -3.22
N PHE A 82 4.68 -0.97 -3.37
CA PHE A 82 5.69 -1.60 -2.52
C PHE A 82 7.05 -0.91 -2.62
N SER A 83 7.57 -0.64 -3.84
CA SER A 83 8.88 0.01 -4.02
C SER A 83 8.91 1.44 -3.47
N ILE A 84 7.81 2.18 -3.66
CA ILE A 84 7.64 3.53 -3.12
C ILE A 84 7.66 3.51 -1.59
N LEU A 85 6.88 2.60 -0.97
CA LEU A 85 6.83 2.47 0.49
C LEU A 85 8.14 1.96 1.08
N LYS A 86 8.82 1.02 0.40
CA LYS A 86 10.15 0.56 0.81
C LYS A 86 11.13 1.73 0.88
N ASN A 87 11.17 2.58 -0.14
CA ASN A 87 12.00 3.78 -0.14
C ASN A 87 11.60 4.79 0.95
N TYR A 88 10.30 4.93 1.19
CA TYR A 88 9.77 5.81 2.23
C TYR A 88 10.20 5.36 3.63
N VAL A 89 10.04 4.08 3.99
CA VAL A 89 10.44 3.57 5.31
C VAL A 89 11.94 3.55 5.49
N HIS A 90 12.72 3.24 4.44
CA HIS A 90 14.18 3.26 4.48
C HIS A 90 14.76 4.66 4.71
N ARG A 91 14.11 5.72 4.20
CA ARG A 91 14.50 7.11 4.52
C ARG A 91 14.36 7.42 6.01
N ARG A 92 13.46 6.77 6.71
CA ARG A 92 13.26 6.92 8.16
C ARG A 92 14.20 6.06 8.98
N SER A 93 14.48 4.84 8.52
CA SER A 93 15.42 3.91 9.15
C SER A 93 15.85 2.86 8.14
N GLN A 94 17.16 2.64 8.00
CA GLN A 94 17.71 1.61 7.11
C GLN A 94 17.27 0.17 7.48
N HIS A 95 16.87 -0.03 8.73
CA HIS A 95 16.37 -1.32 9.23
C HIS A 95 14.83 -1.44 9.16
N ALA A 96 14.13 -0.38 8.76
CA ALA A 96 12.67 -0.45 8.63
C ALA A 96 12.28 -1.27 7.41
N GLY A 97 11.37 -2.22 7.61
CA GLY A 97 10.79 -3.05 6.57
C GLY A 97 9.35 -2.64 6.25
N VAL A 98 8.92 -3.02 5.06
CA VAL A 98 7.51 -3.01 4.66
C VAL A 98 7.23 -4.29 3.90
N TYR A 99 6.09 -4.91 4.19
CA TYR A 99 5.74 -6.25 3.74
C TYR A 99 4.33 -6.29 3.19
N VAL A 100 4.18 -6.90 2.01
CA VAL A 100 2.90 -6.95 1.29
C VAL A 100 1.98 -7.98 1.92
N VAL A 101 0.81 -7.56 2.38
CA VAL A 101 -0.23 -8.42 2.96
C VAL A 101 -1.20 -8.91 1.89
N HIS A 102 -1.69 -8.00 1.06
CA HIS A 102 -2.59 -8.26 -0.06
C HIS A 102 -2.28 -7.35 -1.24
N ARG A 103 -3.00 -7.52 -2.34
CA ARG A 103 -2.78 -6.71 -3.54
C ARG A 103 -4.10 -6.18 -4.11
N LEU A 104 -3.99 -5.07 -4.83
CA LEU A 104 -4.95 -4.56 -5.80
C LEU A 104 -4.30 -4.58 -7.18
N ASP A 105 -5.07 -4.79 -8.21
CA ASP A 105 -4.59 -4.75 -9.59
C ASP A 105 -4.19 -3.34 -10.02
N ARG A 106 -3.48 -3.23 -11.13
CA ARG A 106 -3.00 -1.95 -11.67
C ARG A 106 -4.14 -0.95 -11.80
N GLU A 107 -5.25 -1.37 -12.40
CA GLU A 107 -6.40 -0.52 -12.70
C GLU A 107 -7.40 -0.41 -11.55
N THR A 108 -7.16 -1.09 -10.43
CA THR A 108 -7.99 -0.97 -9.23
C THR A 108 -7.39 0.08 -8.29
N SER A 109 -8.15 1.10 -7.95
CA SER A 109 -7.83 2.06 -6.89
C SER A 109 -8.40 1.60 -5.54
N GLY A 110 -7.89 2.16 -4.44
CA GLY A 110 -8.42 1.91 -3.11
C GLY A 110 -7.35 1.63 -2.06
N LEU A 111 -7.79 1.11 -0.93
CA LEU A 111 -6.95 0.91 0.25
C LEU A 111 -6.08 -0.35 0.15
N LEU A 112 -4.82 -0.19 0.46
CA LEU A 112 -3.84 -1.26 0.61
C LEU A 112 -3.23 -1.22 2.01
N VAL A 113 -3.07 -2.39 2.62
CA VAL A 113 -2.43 -2.57 3.92
C VAL A 113 -1.07 -3.24 3.73
N PHE A 114 -0.06 -2.68 4.38
CA PHE A 114 1.29 -3.25 4.44
C PHE A 114 1.68 -3.44 5.90
N ALA A 115 2.27 -4.58 6.21
CA ALA A 115 2.84 -4.83 7.53
C ALA A 115 4.24 -4.21 7.63
N LYS A 116 4.69 -3.88 8.84
CA LYS A 116 6.05 -3.38 9.12
C LYS A 116 6.98 -4.47 9.64
N SER A 117 6.49 -5.68 9.87
CA SER A 117 7.29 -6.85 10.21
C SER A 117 6.88 -8.09 9.42
N PRO A 118 7.81 -9.05 9.19
CA PRO A 118 7.48 -10.30 8.51
C PRO A 118 6.52 -11.17 9.31
N GLU A 119 6.61 -11.14 10.65
CA GLU A 119 5.73 -11.89 11.54
C GLU A 119 4.27 -11.41 11.40
N LEU A 120 4.07 -10.08 11.42
CA LEU A 120 2.75 -9.49 11.22
C LEU A 120 2.23 -9.76 9.81
N GLN A 121 3.08 -9.70 8.78
CA GLN A 121 2.69 -10.06 7.41
C GLN A 121 2.15 -11.48 7.35
N GLN A 122 2.90 -12.44 7.92
CA GLN A 122 2.52 -13.84 7.92
C GLN A 122 1.21 -14.06 8.70
N TYR A 123 1.10 -13.46 9.87
CA TYR A 123 -0.12 -13.50 10.67
C TYR A 123 -1.33 -12.97 9.89
N MET A 124 -1.23 -11.77 9.31
CA MET A 124 -2.32 -11.16 8.54
C MET A 124 -2.69 -11.98 7.31
N ARG A 125 -1.73 -12.58 6.61
CA ARG A 125 -2.01 -13.44 5.44
C ARG A 125 -2.72 -14.72 5.83
N THR A 126 -2.30 -15.35 6.93
CA THR A 126 -2.90 -16.59 7.45
C THR A 126 -4.34 -16.36 7.90
N TYR A 127 -4.57 -15.28 8.62
CA TYR A 127 -5.88 -14.98 9.22
C TYR A 127 -6.67 -13.91 8.46
N TRP A 128 -6.33 -13.64 7.20
CA TRP A 128 -6.89 -12.55 6.41
C TRP A 128 -8.43 -12.52 6.41
N ARG A 129 -9.07 -13.69 6.21
CA ARG A 129 -10.53 -13.80 6.19
C ARG A 129 -11.20 -13.49 7.53
N GLN A 130 -10.48 -13.66 8.63
CA GLN A 130 -10.98 -13.39 9.98
C GLN A 130 -10.75 -11.93 10.37
N LEU A 131 -9.63 -11.35 9.97
CA LEU A 131 -9.25 -9.98 10.26
C LEU A 131 -10.01 -8.97 9.39
N VAL A 132 -10.29 -9.31 8.14
CA VAL A 132 -10.97 -8.44 7.16
C VAL A 132 -12.40 -8.93 6.96
N THR A 133 -13.30 -8.41 7.76
CA THR A 133 -14.71 -8.81 7.77
C THR A 133 -15.49 -8.36 6.54
N LYS A 134 -15.03 -7.29 5.86
CA LYS A 134 -15.70 -6.75 4.68
C LYS A 134 -14.69 -6.14 3.71
N ARG A 135 -14.80 -6.50 2.43
CA ARG A 135 -14.10 -5.86 1.31
C ARG A 135 -15.13 -5.33 0.35
N THR A 136 -15.29 -4.02 0.31
CA THR A 136 -16.29 -3.36 -0.56
C THR A 136 -15.58 -2.70 -1.72
N TYR A 137 -16.11 -2.93 -2.92
CA TYR A 137 -15.65 -2.33 -4.17
C TYR A 137 -16.82 -1.62 -4.84
N VAL A 138 -16.51 -0.59 -5.60
CA VAL A 138 -17.42 0.01 -6.56
C VAL A 138 -16.85 -0.26 -7.94
N ALA A 139 -17.68 -0.80 -8.84
CA ALA A 139 -17.28 -1.12 -10.19
C ALA A 139 -18.34 -0.64 -11.19
N VAL A 140 -17.90 -0.35 -12.41
CA VAL A 140 -18.77 -0.16 -13.56
C VAL A 140 -18.70 -1.44 -14.37
N ALA A 141 -19.86 -1.98 -14.72
CA ALA A 141 -20.00 -3.15 -15.57
C ALA A 141 -20.80 -2.80 -16.82
N GLU A 142 -20.46 -3.45 -17.92
CA GLU A 142 -21.19 -3.36 -19.19
C GLU A 142 -22.39 -4.28 -19.15
N GLY A 143 -23.50 -3.88 -19.76
CA GLY A 143 -24.73 -4.65 -19.84
C GLY A 143 -25.73 -4.34 -18.72
N LEU A 144 -26.77 -5.14 -18.67
CA LEU A 144 -27.85 -5.03 -17.68
C LEU A 144 -27.79 -6.21 -16.70
N PHE A 145 -28.13 -5.92 -15.47
CA PHE A 145 -28.27 -6.95 -14.43
C PHE A 145 -29.73 -7.40 -14.35
N ASP A 146 -29.97 -8.71 -14.39
CA ASP A 146 -31.32 -9.29 -14.21
C ASP A 146 -31.85 -9.03 -12.78
N LYS A 147 -30.94 -8.95 -11.81
CA LYS A 147 -31.29 -8.71 -10.41
C LYS A 147 -30.52 -7.51 -9.87
N THR A 148 -31.17 -6.72 -9.05
CA THR A 148 -30.56 -5.53 -8.41
C THR A 148 -29.54 -5.91 -7.32
N GLN A 149 -29.60 -7.14 -6.82
CA GLN A 149 -28.62 -7.71 -5.89
C GLN A 149 -28.63 -9.23 -6.00
N ASP A 150 -27.44 -9.85 -5.94
CA ASP A 150 -27.31 -11.29 -5.94
C ASP A 150 -25.93 -11.71 -5.40
N LYS A 151 -25.72 -13.02 -5.31
CA LYS A 151 -24.49 -13.69 -4.94
C LYS A 151 -23.99 -14.52 -6.13
N ILE A 152 -22.82 -14.19 -6.62
CA ILE A 152 -22.13 -14.96 -7.66
C ILE A 152 -21.14 -15.91 -6.97
N THR A 153 -21.23 -17.20 -7.26
CA THR A 153 -20.27 -18.20 -6.80
C THR A 153 -19.66 -18.86 -8.04
N THR A 154 -18.34 -18.86 -8.11
CA THR A 154 -17.58 -19.45 -9.21
C THR A 154 -16.36 -20.19 -8.68
N TRP A 155 -15.79 -21.05 -9.51
CA TRP A 155 -14.51 -21.72 -9.26
C TRP A 155 -13.47 -21.16 -10.21
N LEU A 156 -12.32 -20.74 -9.65
CA LEU A 156 -11.24 -20.08 -10.37
C LEU A 156 -10.08 -21.06 -10.55
N THR A 157 -9.70 -21.30 -11.80
CA THR A 157 -8.54 -22.13 -12.17
C THR A 157 -7.49 -21.28 -12.86
N GLU A 158 -6.25 -21.28 -12.33
CA GLU A 158 -5.14 -20.51 -12.86
C GLU A 158 -4.35 -21.31 -13.89
N ASP A 159 -4.28 -20.82 -15.11
CA ASP A 159 -3.28 -21.26 -16.09
C ASP A 159 -1.98 -20.44 -15.91
N LYS A 160 -1.03 -21.01 -15.18
CA LYS A 160 0.25 -20.37 -14.88
C LYS A 160 1.12 -20.15 -16.12
N ARG A 161 0.93 -20.93 -17.21
CA ARG A 161 1.74 -20.78 -18.44
C ARG A 161 1.33 -19.55 -19.20
N ASN A 162 0.03 -19.29 -19.27
CA ASN A 162 -0.54 -18.16 -19.99
C ASN A 162 -0.87 -16.96 -19.10
N ALA A 163 -0.65 -17.06 -17.77
CA ALA A 163 -1.02 -16.06 -16.76
C ALA A 163 -2.50 -15.65 -16.86
N VAL A 164 -3.38 -16.61 -17.13
CA VAL A 164 -4.83 -16.40 -17.27
C VAL A 164 -5.55 -17.15 -16.15
N VAL A 165 -6.60 -16.54 -15.61
CA VAL A 165 -7.52 -17.19 -14.66
C VAL A 165 -8.84 -17.43 -15.38
N TYR A 166 -9.26 -18.69 -15.39
CA TYR A 166 -10.57 -19.11 -15.90
C TYR A 166 -11.56 -19.17 -14.74
N SER A 167 -12.81 -18.84 -15.03
CA SER A 167 -13.92 -18.90 -14.10
C SER A 167 -14.97 -19.91 -14.59
N SER A 168 -15.35 -20.84 -13.76
CA SER A 168 -16.40 -21.84 -14.01
C SER A 168 -17.59 -21.61 -13.07
N PRO A 169 -18.84 -21.73 -13.54
CA PRO A 169 -20.01 -21.70 -12.68
C PRO A 169 -20.24 -23.01 -11.93
N VAL A 170 -19.56 -24.10 -12.31
CA VAL A 170 -19.61 -25.43 -11.70
C VAL A 170 -18.28 -25.74 -11.04
N ASP A 171 -18.32 -26.57 -9.99
CA ASP A 171 -17.11 -27.05 -9.30
C ASP A 171 -16.28 -27.92 -10.26
N ASP A 172 -15.16 -27.38 -10.68
CA ASP A 172 -14.17 -28.02 -11.56
C ASP A 172 -12.85 -28.31 -10.81
N GLY A 173 -12.87 -28.24 -9.46
CA GLY A 173 -11.71 -28.39 -8.61
C GLY A 173 -10.90 -27.08 -8.44
N GLY A 174 -11.38 -25.97 -9.01
CA GLY A 174 -10.80 -24.66 -8.86
C GLY A 174 -10.99 -24.05 -7.46
N GLN A 175 -10.37 -22.91 -7.23
CA GLN A 175 -10.57 -22.17 -5.98
C GLN A 175 -11.93 -21.47 -5.98
N ILE A 176 -12.76 -21.76 -4.97
CA ILE A 176 -14.05 -21.09 -4.83
C ILE A 176 -13.90 -19.59 -4.61
N ALA A 177 -14.63 -18.81 -5.40
CA ALA A 177 -14.74 -17.35 -5.30
C ALA A 177 -16.21 -16.96 -5.14
N VAL A 178 -16.46 -16.08 -4.18
CA VAL A 178 -17.81 -15.61 -3.86
C VAL A 178 -17.83 -14.08 -3.90
N THR A 179 -18.73 -13.54 -4.72
CA THR A 179 -18.96 -12.10 -4.84
C THR A 179 -20.44 -11.81 -4.60
N ASN A 180 -20.72 -10.99 -3.58
CA ASN A 180 -22.05 -10.43 -3.41
C ASN A 180 -22.06 -9.05 -4.08
N TYR A 181 -23.06 -8.78 -4.92
CA TYR A 181 -23.19 -7.48 -5.55
C TYR A 181 -24.54 -6.82 -5.24
N LYS A 182 -24.56 -5.50 -5.34
CA LYS A 182 -25.75 -4.68 -5.32
C LYS A 182 -25.60 -3.58 -6.36
N VAL A 183 -26.54 -3.50 -7.28
CA VAL A 183 -26.59 -2.42 -8.28
C VAL A 183 -26.92 -1.11 -7.59
N LEU A 184 -26.08 -0.12 -7.75
CA LEU A 184 -26.24 1.21 -7.20
C LEU A 184 -26.99 2.13 -8.17
N LYS A 185 -26.65 1.99 -9.47
CA LYS A 185 -27.22 2.82 -10.54
C LYS A 185 -27.07 2.10 -11.88
N CYS A 186 -28.09 2.17 -12.72
CA CYS A 186 -28.04 1.85 -14.14
C CYS A 186 -28.07 3.16 -14.93
N THR A 187 -27.31 3.25 -16.02
CA THR A 187 -27.19 4.45 -16.88
C THR A 187 -27.67 4.22 -18.31
N GLY A 188 -28.16 3.01 -18.62
CA GLY A 188 -28.69 2.66 -19.94
C GLY A 188 -30.21 2.71 -19.95
N GLU A 189 -30.76 3.14 -21.08
CA GLU A 189 -32.13 2.86 -21.49
C GLU A 189 -32.25 1.39 -21.91
#